data_acae305dcfce054c3d9a28b07745c48e
#
_entry.id   acae305dcfce054c3d9a28b07745c48e
#
_cell.length_a   1.000
_cell.length_b   1.000
_cell.length_c   1.000
_cell.angle_alpha   90.00
_cell.angle_beta   90.00
_cell.angle_gamma   90.00
#
_symmetry.space_group_name_H-M   'P 1'
#
loop_
_entity.id
_entity.type
_entity.pdbx_description
1 polymer ?
#
loop_
_entity_poly.entity_id
_entity_poly.type
_entity_poly.pdbx_seq_one_letter_code
_entity_poly.pdbx_strand_id
1 'polypeptide(L)'
;MSAIRILRLAAGGDGIGKLDDGRTVFVPRTAPGDLVEPAGLRTHKRFARARLGRLLEPSPERVEPRCPHYVRDECGGCQLQHVAAPAQREARRGFVGEALRRLARRDVDDPPLVPAEREFDYRTKITLAVSADGRRVGLHRYDRADEVFDLEWCHITVPELMELWQALRRLRPLFPPRLEGVVLRMGREGGRHVLFRTAEGEVWGGAAHLHAELRRRNAAATLWWQPSGGAPRAMAGADEAYPATVFEQVHPAMGDRVRAHALDALGAVQGRRVWDLYAGIGETTAALARAGASVESVESDRRAVAEAESRGPAARRHAGRVEDVLRELKAPDLVITNPPRTGMDARVSEALERLAPERLVYVSCDPATLARDLGRLPSFRIAEVRAFDLFPQTAHVETVVVLERAS
;
A
#
# COMPACT_ATOMS: atom_id res chain seq x y z
N MET A 1 -32.13 18.56 -6.93
CA MET A 1 -30.80 19.14 -6.61
C MET A 1 -30.13 19.49 -7.92
N SER A 2 -29.39 20.61 -7.95
CA SER A 2 -28.71 21.05 -9.17
C SER A 2 -27.68 20.03 -9.59
N ALA A 3 -27.48 19.87 -10.90
CA ALA A 3 -26.43 19.01 -11.43
C ALA A 3 -25.04 19.56 -11.07
N ILE A 4 -24.09 18.69 -10.85
CA ILE A 4 -22.74 19.04 -10.41
C ILE A 4 -21.74 18.62 -11.48
N ARG A 5 -20.92 19.56 -11.97
CA ARG A 5 -19.75 19.25 -12.80
C ARG A 5 -18.59 18.83 -11.91
N ILE A 6 -18.02 17.68 -12.19
CA ILE A 6 -16.81 17.19 -11.51
C ILE A 6 -15.59 17.84 -12.14
N LEU A 7 -14.81 18.53 -11.31
CA LEU A 7 -13.67 19.34 -11.76
C LEU A 7 -12.37 18.56 -11.77
N ARG A 8 -12.15 17.71 -10.75
CA ARG A 8 -10.93 16.91 -10.55
C ARG A 8 -11.18 15.80 -9.54
N LEU A 9 -10.19 14.94 -9.32
CA LEU A 9 -10.20 13.92 -8.25
C LEU A 9 -9.51 14.44 -6.98
N ALA A 10 -9.97 13.98 -5.83
CA ALA A 10 -9.30 14.11 -4.55
C ALA A 10 -8.29 12.97 -4.34
N ALA A 11 -7.35 13.12 -3.42
CA ALA A 11 -6.34 12.10 -3.07
C ALA A 11 -6.95 10.75 -2.62
N GLY A 12 -8.23 10.71 -2.22
CA GLY A 12 -8.96 9.46 -1.93
C GLY A 12 -9.68 8.84 -3.13
N GLY A 13 -9.62 9.49 -4.32
CA GLY A 13 -10.29 9.05 -5.55
C GLY A 13 -11.72 9.56 -5.72
N ASP A 14 -12.26 10.31 -4.76
CA ASP A 14 -13.58 10.96 -4.91
C ASP A 14 -13.48 12.11 -5.91
N GLY A 15 -14.46 12.25 -6.79
CA GLY A 15 -14.58 13.44 -7.62
C GLY A 15 -14.94 14.68 -6.81
N ILE A 16 -14.35 15.80 -7.16
CA ILE A 16 -14.57 17.10 -6.54
C ILE A 16 -15.41 17.98 -7.48
N GLY A 17 -16.54 18.47 -6.98
CA GLY A 17 -17.36 19.49 -7.61
C GLY A 17 -17.65 20.66 -6.68
N LYS A 18 -18.51 21.57 -7.13
CA LYS A 18 -19.01 22.71 -6.35
C LYS A 18 -20.53 22.66 -6.27
N LEU A 19 -21.06 22.95 -5.08
CA LEU A 19 -22.48 23.23 -4.88
C LEU A 19 -22.80 24.70 -5.27
N ASP A 20 -24.08 25.03 -5.44
CA ASP A 20 -24.54 26.37 -5.77
C ASP A 20 -24.11 27.42 -4.72
N ASP A 21 -23.93 27.00 -3.46
CA ASP A 21 -23.44 27.85 -2.36
C ASP A 21 -21.92 27.98 -2.28
N GLY A 22 -21.18 27.41 -3.27
CA GLY A 22 -19.73 27.46 -3.38
C GLY A 22 -19.00 26.41 -2.57
N ARG A 23 -19.66 25.62 -1.72
CA ARG A 23 -19.00 24.54 -0.96
C ARG A 23 -18.49 23.45 -1.89
N THR A 24 -17.35 22.89 -1.52
CA THR A 24 -16.80 21.71 -2.19
C THR A 24 -17.66 20.49 -1.87
N VAL A 25 -18.00 19.69 -2.89
CA VAL A 25 -18.68 18.41 -2.72
C VAL A 25 -17.79 17.29 -3.24
N PHE A 26 -17.73 16.19 -2.46
CA PHE A 26 -17.03 14.95 -2.82
C PHE A 26 -18.06 13.93 -3.27
N VAL A 27 -17.86 13.38 -4.47
CA VAL A 27 -18.75 12.37 -5.07
C VAL A 27 -17.89 11.20 -5.56
N PRO A 28 -17.89 10.04 -4.86
CA PRO A 28 -17.11 8.88 -5.28
C PRO A 28 -17.60 8.34 -6.63
N ARG A 29 -16.69 7.61 -7.32
CA ARG A 29 -16.96 6.94 -8.62
C ARG A 29 -17.37 7.89 -9.74
N THR A 30 -16.89 9.13 -9.68
CA THR A 30 -17.04 10.13 -10.73
C THR A 30 -15.68 10.50 -11.32
N ALA A 31 -15.67 10.80 -12.62
CA ALA A 31 -14.47 11.20 -13.37
C ALA A 31 -14.46 12.74 -13.56
N PRO A 32 -13.26 13.37 -13.68
CA PRO A 32 -13.16 14.77 -14.06
C PRO A 32 -13.91 15.01 -15.39
N GLY A 33 -14.78 16.03 -15.43
CA GLY A 33 -15.63 16.33 -16.59
C GLY A 33 -17.02 15.70 -16.54
N ASP A 34 -17.30 14.73 -15.68
CA ASP A 34 -18.66 14.22 -15.51
C ASP A 34 -19.64 15.34 -15.08
N LEU A 35 -20.84 15.36 -15.65
CA LEU A 35 -21.98 16.08 -15.10
C LEU A 35 -22.89 15.08 -14.40
N VAL A 36 -23.13 15.26 -13.12
CA VAL A 36 -23.86 14.29 -12.30
C VAL A 36 -25.00 14.92 -11.51
N GLU A 37 -26.04 14.15 -11.29
CA GLU A 37 -27.06 14.41 -10.30
C GLU A 37 -26.68 13.68 -9.01
N PRO A 38 -26.37 14.40 -7.90
CA PRO A 38 -25.97 13.77 -6.66
C PRO A 38 -27.16 13.16 -5.93
N ALA A 39 -26.90 12.10 -5.15
CA ALA A 39 -27.85 11.48 -4.23
C ALA A 39 -27.30 11.47 -2.81
N GLY A 40 -28.20 11.53 -1.82
CA GLY A 40 -27.81 11.39 -0.41
C GLY A 40 -26.85 12.47 0.09
N LEU A 41 -27.06 13.73 -0.30
CA LEU A 41 -26.20 14.84 0.05
C LEU A 41 -26.13 15.02 1.58
N ARG A 42 -24.92 14.95 2.12
CA ARG A 42 -24.59 15.24 3.52
C ARG A 42 -23.71 16.48 3.59
N THR A 43 -24.22 17.53 4.20
CA THR A 43 -23.52 18.81 4.28
C THR A 43 -22.79 18.97 5.60
N HIS A 44 -21.54 19.48 5.52
CA HIS A 44 -20.73 19.89 6.64
C HIS A 44 -20.45 21.40 6.55
N LYS A 45 -19.85 21.98 7.57
CA LYS A 45 -19.57 23.43 7.63
C LYS A 45 -18.77 23.94 6.41
N ARG A 46 -17.78 23.18 5.93
CA ARG A 46 -16.85 23.61 4.86
C ARG A 46 -16.96 22.79 3.57
N PHE A 47 -17.62 21.66 3.58
CA PHE A 47 -17.72 20.75 2.45
C PHE A 47 -19.03 19.94 2.52
N ALA A 48 -19.29 19.19 1.48
CA ALA A 48 -20.37 18.21 1.44
C ALA A 48 -19.86 16.87 0.88
N ARG A 49 -20.57 15.80 1.16
CA ARG A 49 -20.41 14.49 0.55
C ARG A 49 -21.72 14.05 -0.07
N ALA A 50 -21.65 13.41 -1.22
CA ALA A 50 -22.80 12.84 -1.89
C ALA A 50 -22.42 11.51 -2.53
N ARG A 51 -23.41 10.73 -2.96
CA ARG A 51 -23.21 9.57 -3.85
C ARG A 51 -23.52 10.00 -5.28
N LEU A 52 -22.97 9.27 -6.25
CA LEU A 52 -23.41 9.36 -7.62
C LEU A 52 -24.85 8.82 -7.71
N GLY A 53 -25.81 9.70 -7.99
CA GLY A 53 -27.22 9.34 -8.24
C GLY A 53 -27.43 8.95 -9.70
N ARG A 54 -27.26 9.92 -10.60
CA ARG A 54 -27.35 9.71 -12.05
C ARG A 54 -26.22 10.42 -12.77
N LEU A 55 -25.60 9.76 -13.72
CA LEU A 55 -24.65 10.36 -14.66
C LEU A 55 -25.45 11.00 -15.80
N LEU A 56 -25.37 12.32 -15.94
CA LEU A 56 -26.09 13.09 -16.95
C LEU A 56 -25.26 13.21 -18.24
N GLU A 57 -23.99 13.58 -18.10
CA GLU A 57 -23.03 13.66 -19.20
C GLU A 57 -21.75 12.96 -18.76
N PRO A 58 -21.37 11.85 -19.41
CA PRO A 58 -20.11 11.17 -19.07
C PRO A 58 -18.91 11.98 -19.55
N SER A 59 -17.85 11.97 -18.75
CA SER A 59 -16.53 12.47 -19.15
C SER A 59 -15.94 11.61 -20.28
N PRO A 60 -15.15 12.20 -21.21
CA PRO A 60 -14.38 11.45 -22.18
C PRO A 60 -13.29 10.56 -21.52
N GLU A 61 -12.90 10.86 -20.28
CA GLU A 61 -11.94 10.06 -19.51
C GLU A 61 -12.58 8.84 -18.82
N ARG A 62 -13.91 8.66 -18.98
CA ARG A 62 -14.62 7.53 -18.38
C ARG A 62 -14.45 6.26 -19.22
N VAL A 63 -14.19 5.16 -18.54
CA VAL A 63 -14.10 3.82 -19.15
C VAL A 63 -15.00 2.82 -18.42
N GLU A 64 -15.35 1.73 -19.09
CA GLU A 64 -16.06 0.62 -18.44
C GLU A 64 -15.11 -0.13 -17.49
N PRO A 65 -15.46 -0.30 -16.20
CA PRO A 65 -14.65 -1.05 -15.27
C PRO A 65 -14.51 -2.52 -15.64
N ARG A 66 -13.29 -3.04 -15.76
CA ARG A 66 -13.02 -4.45 -16.05
C ARG A 66 -13.58 -5.40 -14.99
N CYS A 67 -13.62 -4.98 -13.72
CA CYS A 67 -14.00 -5.81 -12.58
C CYS A 67 -15.51 -5.72 -12.30
N PRO A 68 -16.30 -6.81 -12.44
CA PRO A 68 -17.75 -6.78 -12.14
C PRO A 68 -18.06 -6.38 -10.71
N HIS A 69 -17.20 -6.77 -9.73
CA HIS A 69 -17.36 -6.40 -8.33
C HIS A 69 -17.27 -4.90 -8.08
N TYR A 70 -16.58 -4.16 -8.98
CA TYR A 70 -16.47 -2.72 -8.88
C TYR A 70 -17.85 -2.05 -8.98
N VAL A 71 -18.70 -2.52 -9.89
CA VAL A 71 -20.06 -1.96 -10.11
C VAL A 71 -21.09 -2.72 -9.25
N ARG A 72 -21.18 -4.04 -9.42
CA ARG A 72 -22.22 -4.88 -8.80
C ARG A 72 -22.19 -4.87 -7.28
N ASP A 73 -20.99 -5.00 -6.72
CA ASP A 73 -20.79 -5.16 -5.27
C ASP A 73 -20.23 -3.89 -4.61
N GLU A 74 -20.04 -2.83 -5.36
CA GLU A 74 -19.44 -1.58 -4.89
C GLU A 74 -18.10 -1.83 -4.16
N CYS A 75 -17.24 -2.72 -4.70
CA CYS A 75 -15.98 -3.12 -4.07
C CYS A 75 -15.13 -1.90 -3.68
N GLY A 76 -14.68 -1.85 -2.42
CA GLY A 76 -13.84 -0.78 -1.88
C GLY A 76 -12.35 -0.92 -2.21
N GLY A 77 -11.93 -2.02 -2.84
CA GLY A 77 -10.51 -2.30 -3.11
C GLY A 77 -9.88 -1.43 -4.20
N CYS A 78 -10.69 -0.89 -5.12
CA CYS A 78 -10.26 0.02 -6.19
C CYS A 78 -11.14 1.26 -6.17
N GLN A 79 -10.56 2.44 -6.46
CA GLN A 79 -11.30 3.71 -6.49
C GLN A 79 -11.45 4.25 -7.92
N LEU A 80 -10.59 3.85 -8.86
CA LEU A 80 -10.43 4.56 -10.15
C LEU A 80 -10.69 3.69 -11.39
N GLN A 81 -11.25 2.47 -11.29
CA GLN A 81 -11.46 1.60 -12.47
C GLN A 81 -12.37 2.20 -13.54
N HIS A 82 -13.17 3.20 -13.20
CA HIS A 82 -14.04 3.92 -14.13
C HIS A 82 -13.36 5.09 -14.86
N VAL A 83 -12.07 5.32 -14.58
CA VAL A 83 -11.27 6.41 -15.16
C VAL A 83 -10.18 5.80 -16.04
N ALA A 84 -9.95 6.36 -17.22
CA ALA A 84 -8.88 5.94 -18.13
C ALA A 84 -7.50 6.04 -17.47
N ALA A 85 -6.60 5.08 -17.75
CA ALA A 85 -5.32 4.99 -17.09
C ALA A 85 -4.43 6.25 -17.21
N PRO A 86 -4.38 6.97 -18.34
CA PRO A 86 -3.67 8.25 -18.40
C PRO A 86 -4.22 9.28 -17.40
N ALA A 87 -5.55 9.41 -17.30
CA ALA A 87 -6.19 10.34 -16.36
C ALA A 87 -6.01 9.92 -14.90
N GLN A 88 -5.98 8.61 -14.61
CA GLN A 88 -5.62 8.10 -13.28
C GLN A 88 -4.19 8.52 -12.90
N ARG A 89 -3.22 8.41 -13.82
CA ARG A 89 -1.83 8.79 -13.59
C ARG A 89 -1.68 10.29 -13.37
N GLU A 90 -2.37 11.09 -14.19
CA GLU A 90 -2.37 12.56 -14.02
C GLU A 90 -2.97 12.97 -12.67
N ALA A 91 -4.08 12.37 -12.26
CA ALA A 91 -4.67 12.63 -10.95
C ALA A 91 -3.70 12.31 -9.80
N ARG A 92 -2.98 11.18 -9.86
CA ARG A 92 -2.00 10.81 -8.83
C ARG A 92 -0.80 11.76 -8.78
N ARG A 93 -0.32 12.26 -9.92
CA ARG A 93 0.68 13.35 -9.97
C ARG A 93 0.18 14.58 -9.22
N GLY A 94 -1.05 15.00 -9.55
CA GLY A 94 -1.71 16.13 -8.91
C GLY A 94 -1.89 15.94 -7.39
N PHE A 95 -2.18 14.73 -6.91
CA PHE A 95 -2.29 14.46 -5.47
C PHE A 95 -0.99 14.76 -4.72
N VAL A 96 0.15 14.37 -5.30
CA VAL A 96 1.48 14.62 -4.72
C VAL A 96 1.80 16.11 -4.78
N GLY A 97 1.72 16.74 -5.94
CA GLY A 97 2.03 18.17 -6.11
C GLY A 97 1.15 19.06 -5.23
N GLU A 98 -0.18 18.81 -5.20
CA GLU A 98 -1.09 19.56 -4.34
C GLU A 98 -0.76 19.42 -2.85
N ALA A 99 -0.44 18.21 -2.39
CA ALA A 99 -0.07 17.98 -1.00
C ALA A 99 1.22 18.74 -0.63
N LEU A 100 2.24 18.68 -1.46
CA LEU A 100 3.50 19.39 -1.22
C LEU A 100 3.33 20.91 -1.24
N ARG A 101 2.58 21.47 -2.17
CA ARG A 101 2.33 22.92 -2.23
C ARG A 101 1.49 23.40 -1.06
N ARG A 102 0.38 22.70 -0.74
CA ARG A 102 -0.60 23.20 0.25
C ARG A 102 -0.25 22.87 1.68
N LEU A 103 0.28 21.67 1.95
CA LEU A 103 0.55 21.21 3.32
C LEU A 103 2.01 21.40 3.71
N ALA A 104 2.97 21.09 2.83
CA ALA A 104 4.39 21.31 3.11
C ALA A 104 4.85 22.74 2.78
N ARG A 105 4.04 23.53 2.07
CA ARG A 105 4.37 24.88 1.58
C ARG A 105 5.65 24.89 0.73
N ARG A 106 5.83 23.86 -0.09
CA ARG A 106 6.94 23.72 -1.02
C ARG A 106 6.46 24.09 -2.43
N ASP A 107 7.17 24.97 -3.08
CA ASP A 107 6.89 25.34 -4.46
C ASP A 107 7.49 24.28 -5.39
N VAL A 108 6.65 23.40 -5.87
CA VAL A 108 7.02 22.27 -6.74
C VAL A 108 5.91 22.02 -7.78
N ASP A 109 6.29 21.62 -8.96
CA ASP A 109 5.38 21.12 -9.98
C ASP A 109 4.81 19.74 -9.62
N ASP A 110 3.77 19.31 -10.33
CA ASP A 110 3.28 17.96 -10.25
C ASP A 110 4.37 16.99 -10.76
N PRO A 111 4.82 16.01 -9.93
CA PRO A 111 6.01 15.24 -10.26
C PRO A 111 5.81 14.34 -11.48
N PRO A 112 6.87 13.99 -12.22
CA PRO A 112 6.81 12.92 -13.21
C PRO A 112 6.45 11.61 -12.53
N LEU A 113 5.60 10.80 -13.21
CA LEU A 113 5.15 9.50 -12.72
C LEU A 113 5.70 8.38 -13.59
N VAL A 114 6.32 7.40 -12.95
CA VAL A 114 6.76 6.15 -13.58
C VAL A 114 5.56 5.20 -13.68
N PRO A 115 5.07 4.89 -14.90
CA PRO A 115 3.90 4.04 -15.06
C PRO A 115 4.20 2.58 -14.72
N ALA A 116 3.19 1.87 -14.24
CA ALA A 116 3.25 0.41 -14.13
C ALA A 116 3.21 -0.23 -15.52
N GLU A 117 3.90 -1.36 -15.68
CA GLU A 117 3.85 -2.17 -16.91
C GLU A 117 2.50 -2.89 -17.05
N ARG A 118 1.86 -3.21 -15.92
CA ARG A 118 0.55 -3.86 -15.85
C ARG A 118 -0.39 -3.04 -14.98
N GLU A 119 -1.57 -2.77 -15.48
CA GLU A 119 -2.63 -2.08 -14.75
C GLU A 119 -3.53 -3.04 -13.95
N PHE A 120 -3.45 -4.33 -14.27
CA PHE A 120 -4.16 -5.45 -13.65
C PHE A 120 -3.20 -6.60 -13.43
N ASP A 121 -3.64 -7.63 -12.71
CA ASP A 121 -2.89 -8.87 -12.50
C ASP A 121 -1.47 -8.65 -11.94
N TYR A 122 -1.30 -7.67 -11.04
CA TYR A 122 0.00 -7.30 -10.48
C TYR A 122 0.15 -7.63 -8.99
N ARG A 123 -0.99 -7.76 -8.27
CA ARG A 123 -0.98 -7.85 -6.81
C ARG A 123 -0.69 -9.26 -6.35
N THR A 124 0.42 -9.45 -5.64
CA THR A 124 0.91 -10.76 -5.16
C THR A 124 0.40 -11.13 -3.77
N LYS A 125 -0.45 -10.31 -3.15
CA LYS A 125 -1.05 -10.58 -1.84
C LYS A 125 -2.46 -10.01 -1.79
N ILE A 126 -3.43 -10.81 -1.33
CA ILE A 126 -4.78 -10.35 -1.04
C ILE A 126 -5.23 -10.85 0.33
N THR A 127 -5.87 -9.98 1.10
CA THR A 127 -6.49 -10.32 2.39
C THR A 127 -7.99 -10.26 2.24
N LEU A 128 -8.64 -11.38 2.52
CA LEU A 128 -10.08 -11.52 2.46
C LEU A 128 -10.65 -11.48 3.88
N ALA A 129 -11.69 -10.69 4.06
CA ALA A 129 -12.47 -10.63 5.27
C ALA A 129 -13.59 -11.69 5.26
N VAL A 130 -14.10 -12.01 6.43
CA VAL A 130 -15.26 -12.88 6.62
C VAL A 130 -16.42 -12.04 7.16
N SER A 131 -17.61 -12.21 6.59
CA SER A 131 -18.82 -11.54 7.11
C SER A 131 -19.15 -12.01 8.54
N ALA A 132 -19.85 -11.18 9.31
CA ALA A 132 -20.20 -11.50 10.70
C ALA A 132 -20.99 -12.82 10.87
N ASP A 133 -21.76 -13.21 9.85
CA ASP A 133 -22.50 -14.48 9.81
C ASP A 133 -21.64 -15.67 9.32
N GLY A 134 -20.37 -15.45 8.99
CA GLY A 134 -19.43 -16.46 8.50
C GLY A 134 -19.70 -16.96 7.07
N ARG A 135 -20.74 -16.47 6.39
CA ARG A 135 -21.21 -17.03 5.12
C ARG A 135 -20.45 -16.50 3.91
N ARG A 136 -19.93 -15.26 3.97
CA ARG A 136 -19.22 -14.62 2.87
C ARG A 136 -17.75 -14.47 3.22
N VAL A 137 -16.90 -14.72 2.23
CA VAL A 137 -15.47 -14.50 2.33
C VAL A 137 -15.04 -13.67 1.11
N GLY A 138 -14.56 -12.47 1.37
CA GLY A 138 -14.25 -11.56 0.27
C GLY A 138 -13.72 -10.20 0.72
N LEU A 139 -14.23 -9.15 0.10
CA LEU A 139 -13.77 -7.79 0.36
C LEU A 139 -14.93 -6.93 0.89
N HIS A 140 -14.56 -5.81 1.50
CA HIS A 140 -15.53 -4.83 2.00
C HIS A 140 -16.10 -3.99 0.86
N ARG A 141 -17.35 -3.59 1.01
CA ARG A 141 -17.97 -2.59 0.15
C ARG A 141 -17.36 -1.21 0.41
N TYR A 142 -17.39 -0.38 -0.62
CA TYR A 142 -16.97 1.01 -0.50
C TYR A 142 -17.83 1.75 0.57
N ASP A 143 -17.16 2.50 1.45
CA ASP A 143 -17.81 3.29 2.53
C ASP A 143 -18.72 2.48 3.48
N ARG A 144 -18.58 1.14 3.49
CA ARG A 144 -19.32 0.21 4.35
C ARG A 144 -18.39 -0.92 4.82
N ALA A 145 -17.50 -0.58 5.78
CA ALA A 145 -16.46 -1.48 6.26
C ALA A 145 -16.99 -2.73 7.00
N ASP A 146 -18.25 -2.70 7.44
CA ASP A 146 -18.98 -3.81 8.07
C ASP A 146 -19.63 -4.77 7.06
N GLU A 147 -19.78 -4.34 5.79
CA GLU A 147 -20.37 -5.17 4.75
C GLU A 147 -19.31 -5.88 3.90
N VAL A 148 -19.26 -7.20 4.01
CA VAL A 148 -18.42 -8.08 3.19
C VAL A 148 -19.25 -8.73 2.09
N PHE A 149 -18.82 -8.62 0.84
CA PHE A 149 -19.38 -9.38 -0.27
C PHE A 149 -18.52 -10.60 -0.59
N ASP A 150 -19.11 -11.61 -1.22
CA ASP A 150 -18.39 -12.84 -1.59
C ASP A 150 -17.53 -12.60 -2.83
N LEU A 151 -16.21 -12.73 -2.68
CA LEU A 151 -15.28 -12.49 -3.79
C LEU A 151 -15.30 -13.65 -4.79
N GLU A 152 -15.57 -13.35 -6.04
CA GLU A 152 -15.39 -14.30 -7.16
C GLU A 152 -13.96 -14.18 -7.71
N TRP A 153 -13.59 -13.03 -8.25
CA TRP A 153 -12.29 -12.78 -8.87
C TRP A 153 -11.84 -11.34 -8.66
N CYS A 154 -10.60 -11.14 -8.21
CA CYS A 154 -10.00 -9.81 -8.08
C CYS A 154 -9.06 -9.55 -9.26
N HIS A 155 -9.45 -8.68 -10.18
CA HIS A 155 -8.71 -8.42 -11.41
C HIS A 155 -7.36 -7.70 -11.25
N ILE A 156 -7.04 -7.18 -10.06
CA ILE A 156 -5.72 -6.61 -9.79
C ILE A 156 -4.78 -7.63 -9.11
N THR A 157 -5.29 -8.79 -8.68
CA THR A 157 -4.50 -9.87 -8.07
C THR A 157 -4.01 -10.81 -9.17
N VAL A 158 -2.78 -11.32 -9.02
CA VAL A 158 -2.19 -12.25 -9.99
C VAL A 158 -3.08 -13.48 -10.19
N PRO A 159 -3.18 -13.99 -11.45
CA PRO A 159 -4.06 -15.10 -11.77
C PRO A 159 -3.83 -16.34 -10.92
N GLU A 160 -2.59 -16.66 -10.59
CA GLU A 160 -2.19 -17.84 -9.81
C GLU A 160 -2.83 -17.87 -8.41
N LEU A 161 -3.01 -16.69 -7.78
CA LEU A 161 -3.72 -16.57 -6.51
C LEU A 161 -5.24 -16.62 -6.69
N MET A 162 -5.75 -16.13 -7.80
CA MET A 162 -7.19 -16.19 -8.08
C MET A 162 -7.65 -17.59 -8.45
N GLU A 163 -6.86 -18.34 -9.20
CA GLU A 163 -7.10 -19.76 -9.46
C GLU A 163 -7.08 -20.58 -8.15
N LEU A 164 -6.08 -20.34 -7.29
CA LEU A 164 -6.05 -20.93 -5.96
C LEU A 164 -7.32 -20.57 -5.16
N TRP A 165 -7.75 -19.30 -5.21
CA TRP A 165 -8.97 -18.86 -4.55
C TRP A 165 -10.22 -19.58 -5.09
N GLN A 166 -10.32 -19.78 -6.40
CA GLN A 166 -11.43 -20.55 -7.00
C GLN A 166 -11.47 -22.00 -6.50
N ALA A 167 -10.31 -22.64 -6.34
CA ALA A 167 -10.23 -23.98 -5.76
C ALA A 167 -10.66 -23.97 -4.28
N LEU A 168 -10.19 -23.01 -3.50
CA LEU A 168 -10.53 -22.83 -2.08
C LEU A 168 -12.03 -22.56 -1.87
N ARG A 169 -12.66 -21.73 -2.70
CA ARG A 169 -14.10 -21.42 -2.61
C ARG A 169 -14.96 -22.68 -2.65
N ARG A 170 -14.58 -23.68 -3.44
CA ARG A 170 -15.28 -24.98 -3.56
C ARG A 170 -15.01 -25.90 -2.36
N LEU A 171 -13.99 -25.58 -1.56
CA LEU A 171 -13.53 -26.38 -0.42
C LEU A 171 -13.82 -25.69 0.93
N ARG A 172 -14.66 -24.67 0.96
CA ARG A 172 -15.03 -23.93 2.20
C ARG A 172 -15.45 -24.81 3.37
N PRO A 173 -16.18 -25.92 3.19
CA PRO A 173 -16.52 -26.80 4.31
C PRO A 173 -15.32 -27.38 5.06
N LEU A 174 -14.12 -27.36 4.45
CA LEU A 174 -12.87 -27.83 5.06
C LEU A 174 -12.10 -26.69 5.77
N PHE A 175 -12.57 -25.46 5.72
CA PHE A 175 -11.91 -24.33 6.38
C PHE A 175 -11.95 -24.47 7.91
N PRO A 176 -11.02 -23.83 8.63
CA PRO A 176 -11.07 -23.84 10.08
C PRO A 176 -12.37 -23.19 10.60
N PRO A 177 -12.91 -23.68 11.72
CA PRO A 177 -14.05 -23.04 12.37
C PRO A 177 -13.66 -21.65 12.87
N ARG A 178 -14.66 -20.78 13.11
CA ARG A 178 -14.48 -19.42 13.64
C ARG A 178 -13.50 -18.58 12.80
N LEU A 179 -13.56 -18.75 11.47
CA LEU A 179 -12.72 -18.02 10.51
C LEU A 179 -13.01 -16.52 10.58
N GLU A 180 -11.95 -15.69 10.67
CA GLU A 180 -12.00 -14.23 10.67
C GLU A 180 -11.39 -13.63 9.39
N GLY A 181 -10.54 -14.38 8.69
CA GLY A 181 -9.92 -13.92 7.45
C GLY A 181 -9.09 -14.97 6.76
N VAL A 182 -8.86 -14.74 5.47
CA VAL A 182 -7.99 -15.56 4.62
C VAL A 182 -6.99 -14.65 3.92
N VAL A 183 -5.70 -14.94 4.04
CA VAL A 183 -4.66 -14.24 3.29
C VAL A 183 -4.09 -15.18 2.24
N LEU A 184 -4.18 -14.77 0.98
CA LEU A 184 -3.51 -15.45 -0.14
C LEU A 184 -2.28 -14.64 -0.50
N ARG A 185 -1.17 -15.32 -0.75
CA ARG A 185 0.11 -14.66 -1.01
C ARG A 185 1.01 -15.53 -1.88
N MET A 186 1.74 -14.88 -2.81
CA MET A 186 2.89 -15.48 -3.47
C MET A 186 4.11 -15.35 -2.57
N GLY A 187 4.88 -16.40 -2.44
CA GLY A 187 6.24 -16.36 -1.90
C GLY A 187 7.22 -15.82 -2.95
N ARG A 188 8.40 -15.42 -2.52
CA ARG A 188 9.45 -14.88 -3.41
C ARG A 188 9.91 -15.87 -4.48
N GLU A 189 9.92 -17.14 -4.15
CA GLU A 189 10.33 -18.24 -5.03
C GLU A 189 9.15 -18.82 -5.84
N GLY A 190 8.01 -18.11 -5.88
CA GLY A 190 6.81 -18.52 -6.61
C GLY A 190 5.91 -19.50 -5.85
N GLY A 191 6.22 -19.86 -4.61
CA GLY A 191 5.35 -20.67 -3.74
C GLY A 191 4.04 -19.92 -3.42
N ARG A 192 2.93 -20.68 -3.31
CA ARG A 192 1.62 -20.12 -2.94
C ARG A 192 1.35 -20.42 -1.47
N HIS A 193 0.96 -19.41 -0.70
CA HIS A 193 0.65 -19.52 0.72
C HIS A 193 -0.78 -19.09 0.99
N VAL A 194 -1.47 -19.85 1.85
CA VAL A 194 -2.80 -19.52 2.37
C VAL A 194 -2.74 -19.47 3.88
N LEU A 195 -3.00 -18.31 4.46
CA LEU A 195 -3.10 -18.14 5.91
C LEU A 195 -4.56 -17.98 6.31
N PHE A 196 -5.05 -18.90 7.12
CA PHE A 196 -6.34 -18.82 7.76
C PHE A 196 -6.19 -18.17 9.15
N ARG A 197 -6.87 -17.06 9.35
CA ARG A 197 -6.95 -16.36 10.63
C ARG A 197 -8.27 -16.73 11.32
N THR A 198 -8.18 -17.13 12.58
CA THR A 198 -9.37 -17.53 13.35
C THR A 198 -9.42 -16.79 14.68
N ALA A 199 -10.59 -16.67 15.26
CA ALA A 199 -10.72 -16.38 16.67
C ALA A 199 -9.96 -17.45 17.50
N GLU A 200 -9.73 -17.18 18.80
CA GLU A 200 -9.17 -18.18 19.72
C GLU A 200 -9.93 -19.51 19.63
N GLY A 201 -9.24 -20.63 19.68
CA GLY A 201 -9.85 -21.94 19.57
C GLY A 201 -8.84 -23.08 19.42
N GLU A 202 -9.36 -24.28 19.24
CA GLU A 202 -8.59 -25.50 19.06
C GLU A 202 -7.82 -25.48 17.72
N VAL A 203 -6.72 -26.25 17.69
CA VAL A 203 -5.90 -26.41 16.47
C VAL A 203 -6.76 -26.98 15.34
N TRP A 204 -6.65 -26.38 14.16
CA TRP A 204 -7.39 -26.82 12.98
C TRP A 204 -6.93 -28.19 12.46
N GLY A 205 -7.76 -29.24 12.63
CA GLY A 205 -7.45 -30.60 12.21
C GLY A 205 -7.68 -30.89 10.73
N GLY A 206 -8.39 -30.02 9.98
CA GLY A 206 -8.76 -30.24 8.58
C GLY A 206 -7.69 -29.93 7.53
N ALA A 207 -6.54 -29.40 7.93
CA ALA A 207 -5.53 -28.86 7.03
C ALA A 207 -4.95 -29.88 6.05
N ALA A 208 -4.62 -31.09 6.51
CA ALA A 208 -4.08 -32.14 5.66
C ALA A 208 -5.07 -32.56 4.55
N HIS A 209 -6.35 -32.65 4.90
CA HIS A 209 -7.40 -32.97 3.93
C HIS A 209 -7.57 -31.83 2.91
N LEU A 210 -7.65 -30.59 3.35
CA LEU A 210 -7.73 -29.43 2.43
C LEU A 210 -6.53 -29.39 1.50
N HIS A 211 -5.32 -29.59 2.00
CA HIS A 211 -4.10 -29.62 1.21
C HIS A 211 -4.12 -30.73 0.14
N ALA A 212 -4.55 -31.94 0.51
CA ALA A 212 -4.69 -33.05 -0.45
C ALA A 212 -5.72 -32.72 -1.57
N GLU A 213 -6.84 -32.10 -1.20
CA GLU A 213 -7.87 -31.65 -2.17
C GLU A 213 -7.36 -30.57 -3.11
N LEU A 214 -6.58 -29.60 -2.62
CA LEU A 214 -5.93 -28.57 -3.45
C LEU A 214 -4.94 -29.19 -4.43
N ARG A 215 -4.12 -30.15 -4.00
CA ARG A 215 -3.18 -30.86 -4.87
C ARG A 215 -3.89 -31.60 -6.00
N ARG A 216 -5.02 -32.28 -5.71
CA ARG A 216 -5.83 -32.95 -6.74
C ARG A 216 -6.38 -31.99 -7.80
N ARG A 217 -6.48 -30.69 -7.49
CA ARG A 217 -6.99 -29.63 -8.37
C ARG A 217 -5.87 -28.79 -9.00
N ASN A 218 -4.62 -29.24 -8.93
CA ASN A 218 -3.43 -28.47 -9.36
C ASN A 218 -3.31 -27.08 -8.72
N ALA A 219 -3.90 -26.90 -7.53
CA ALA A 219 -3.90 -25.66 -6.76
C ALA A 219 -3.06 -25.80 -5.47
N ALA A 220 -1.91 -26.52 -5.55
CA ALA A 220 -1.04 -26.72 -4.41
C ALA A 220 -0.63 -25.40 -3.76
N ALA A 221 -0.65 -25.37 -2.42
CA ALA A 221 -0.25 -24.21 -1.63
C ALA A 221 0.15 -24.67 -0.21
N THR A 222 1.08 -23.96 0.43
CA THR A 222 1.36 -24.16 1.86
C THR A 222 0.25 -23.53 2.68
N LEU A 223 -0.33 -24.31 3.59
CA LEU A 223 -1.43 -23.90 4.45
C LEU A 223 -0.92 -23.51 5.82
N TRP A 224 -1.32 -22.34 6.26
CA TRP A 224 -0.98 -21.74 7.53
C TRP A 224 -2.23 -21.46 8.35
N TRP A 225 -2.12 -21.54 9.65
CA TRP A 225 -3.17 -21.19 10.59
C TRP A 225 -2.64 -20.23 11.65
N GLN A 226 -3.43 -19.21 11.96
CA GLN A 226 -3.11 -18.21 12.95
C GLN A 226 -4.33 -17.93 13.82
N PRO A 227 -4.36 -18.39 15.09
CA PRO A 227 -5.37 -17.96 16.04
C PRO A 227 -5.15 -16.50 16.46
N SER A 228 -6.19 -15.83 16.90
CA SER A 228 -6.10 -14.46 17.43
C SER A 228 -5.04 -14.38 18.53
N GLY A 229 -4.18 -13.34 18.46
CA GLY A 229 -3.04 -13.18 19.39
C GLY A 229 -1.86 -14.14 19.17
N GLY A 230 -2.00 -15.15 18.30
CA GLY A 230 -0.97 -16.17 18.03
C GLY A 230 -0.08 -15.86 16.81
N ALA A 231 1.01 -16.62 16.69
CA ALA A 231 1.85 -16.62 15.50
C ALA A 231 1.31 -17.57 14.42
N PRO A 232 1.56 -17.31 13.11
CA PRO A 232 1.29 -18.26 12.05
C PRO A 232 2.01 -19.59 12.29
N ARG A 233 1.32 -20.72 12.07
CA ARG A 233 1.85 -22.08 12.17
C ARG A 233 1.64 -22.79 10.85
N ALA A 234 2.66 -23.49 10.34
CA ALA A 234 2.52 -24.35 9.18
C ALA A 234 1.63 -25.56 9.55
N MET A 235 0.65 -25.83 8.70
CA MET A 235 -0.33 -26.92 8.91
C MET A 235 -0.17 -28.03 7.88
N ALA A 236 0.14 -27.68 6.62
CA ALA A 236 0.38 -28.62 5.53
C ALA A 236 1.09 -27.93 4.36
N GLY A 237 1.89 -28.64 3.59
CA GLY A 237 2.62 -28.14 2.42
C GLY A 237 4.12 -28.21 2.59
N ALA A 238 4.85 -27.22 2.08
CA ALA A 238 6.30 -27.16 2.19
C ALA A 238 6.76 -26.89 3.63
N ASP A 239 7.91 -27.44 4.00
CA ASP A 239 8.57 -27.16 5.27
C ASP A 239 9.41 -25.88 5.13
N GLU A 240 8.74 -24.75 5.19
CA GLU A 240 9.33 -23.43 5.08
C GLU A 240 8.79 -22.49 6.15
N ALA A 241 9.53 -21.45 6.50
CA ALA A 241 9.02 -20.41 7.38
C ALA A 241 7.91 -19.62 6.68
N TYR A 242 6.86 -19.24 7.41
CA TYR A 242 5.87 -18.32 6.86
C TYR A 242 6.61 -17.04 6.43
N PRO A 243 6.45 -16.65 5.15
CA PRO A 243 7.08 -15.43 4.67
C PRO A 243 6.77 -14.30 5.63
N ALA A 244 7.80 -13.58 6.10
CA ALA A 244 7.65 -12.56 7.15
C ALA A 244 6.41 -11.69 6.90
N THR A 245 5.67 -11.42 7.97
CA THR A 245 4.45 -10.59 7.89
C THR A 245 4.76 -9.13 7.60
N VAL A 246 6.03 -8.80 7.53
CA VAL A 246 6.59 -7.51 7.24
C VAL A 246 6.17 -7.05 5.84
N PHE A 247 6.08 -5.75 5.72
CA PHE A 247 5.68 -5.06 4.51
C PHE A 247 6.52 -5.53 3.30
N GLU A 248 5.91 -6.30 2.43
CA GLU A 248 6.36 -6.57 1.07
C GLU A 248 5.48 -5.79 0.11
N GLN A 249 6.11 -5.17 -0.87
CA GLN A 249 5.36 -4.47 -1.93
C GLN A 249 4.45 -5.47 -2.64
N VAL A 250 3.16 -5.16 -2.67
CA VAL A 250 2.16 -6.04 -3.32
C VAL A 250 2.28 -6.06 -4.85
N HIS A 251 3.12 -5.19 -5.40
CA HIS A 251 3.53 -5.14 -6.80
C HIS A 251 5.07 -5.22 -6.85
N PRO A 252 5.67 -6.42 -6.81
CA PRO A 252 7.11 -6.59 -6.64
C PRO A 252 7.94 -5.85 -7.69
N ALA A 253 7.63 -6.00 -8.98
CA ALA A 253 8.38 -5.34 -10.06
C ALA A 253 8.43 -3.81 -9.92
N MET A 254 7.29 -3.19 -9.53
CA MET A 254 7.28 -1.74 -9.29
C MET A 254 7.96 -1.38 -7.96
N GLY A 255 7.84 -2.21 -6.94
CA GLY A 255 8.58 -2.06 -5.68
C GLY A 255 10.09 -2.06 -5.89
N ASP A 256 10.61 -2.94 -6.76
CA ASP A 256 12.02 -2.97 -7.14
C ASP A 256 12.44 -1.69 -7.87
N ARG A 257 11.60 -1.14 -8.77
CA ARG A 257 11.87 0.15 -9.43
C ARG A 257 11.90 1.32 -8.45
N VAL A 258 10.97 1.36 -7.48
CA VAL A 258 10.97 2.38 -6.40
C VAL A 258 12.26 2.29 -5.61
N ARG A 259 12.65 1.08 -5.18
CA ARG A 259 13.87 0.86 -4.41
C ARG A 259 15.13 1.22 -5.20
N ALA A 260 15.23 0.78 -6.45
CA ALA A 260 16.36 1.12 -7.31
C ALA A 260 16.51 2.63 -7.45
N HIS A 261 15.42 3.34 -7.76
CA HIS A 261 15.43 4.80 -7.87
C HIS A 261 15.83 5.47 -6.54
N ALA A 262 15.31 4.99 -5.40
CA ALA A 262 15.65 5.55 -4.09
C ALA A 262 17.13 5.34 -3.72
N LEU A 263 17.71 4.20 -4.09
CA LEU A 263 19.13 3.91 -3.91
C LEU A 263 20.00 4.79 -4.82
N ASP A 264 19.67 4.89 -6.10
CA ASP A 264 20.39 5.74 -7.06
C ASP A 264 20.35 7.22 -6.63
N ALA A 265 19.22 7.67 -6.10
CA ALA A 265 19.02 9.02 -5.62
C ALA A 265 19.85 9.38 -4.37
N LEU A 266 20.31 8.39 -3.59
CA LEU A 266 21.27 8.65 -2.51
C LEU A 266 22.64 9.07 -3.02
N GLY A 267 23.01 8.68 -4.26
CA GLY A 267 24.33 8.95 -4.85
C GLY A 267 25.42 8.01 -4.34
N ALA A 268 26.66 8.47 -4.28
CA ALA A 268 27.80 7.66 -3.87
C ALA A 268 27.75 7.32 -2.36
N VAL A 269 27.63 6.03 -2.05
CA VAL A 269 27.48 5.54 -0.67
C VAL A 269 28.72 4.84 -0.10
N GLN A 270 29.73 4.54 -0.95
CA GLN A 270 30.94 3.85 -0.52
C GLN A 270 31.68 4.63 0.57
N GLY A 271 31.95 3.97 1.70
CA GLY A 271 32.61 4.57 2.86
C GLY A 271 31.75 5.54 3.66
N ARG A 272 30.49 5.80 3.26
CA ARG A 272 29.55 6.71 3.94
C ARG A 272 28.78 5.98 5.03
N ARG A 273 28.39 6.70 6.07
CA ARG A 273 27.44 6.21 7.09
C ARG A 273 26.01 6.49 6.62
N VAL A 274 25.24 5.42 6.48
CA VAL A 274 23.87 5.50 5.97
C VAL A 274 22.89 4.96 7.00
N TRP A 275 21.85 5.73 7.29
CA TRP A 275 20.69 5.20 7.99
C TRP A 275 19.67 4.65 7.00
N ASP A 276 19.19 3.43 7.28
CA ASP A 276 18.02 2.82 6.63
C ASP A 276 16.89 2.69 7.66
N LEU A 277 15.98 3.66 7.66
CA LEU A 277 14.92 3.75 8.68
C LEU A 277 13.64 3.10 8.16
N TYR A 278 12.99 2.28 9.01
CA TYR A 278 11.84 1.43 8.67
C TYR A 278 12.23 0.39 7.62
N ALA A 279 13.34 -0.30 7.87
CA ALA A 279 14.06 -1.10 6.89
C ALA A 279 13.37 -2.40 6.44
N GLY A 280 12.30 -2.82 7.13
CA GLY A 280 11.61 -4.07 6.83
C GLY A 280 12.55 -5.28 6.90
N ILE A 281 12.53 -6.14 5.88
CA ILE A 281 13.41 -7.32 5.78
C ILE A 281 14.82 -6.97 5.27
N GLY A 282 15.18 -5.69 5.19
CA GLY A 282 16.55 -5.22 4.94
C GLY A 282 17.02 -5.31 3.50
N GLU A 283 16.15 -5.29 2.49
CA GLU A 283 16.57 -5.31 1.07
C GLU A 283 17.40 -4.08 0.71
N THR A 284 16.95 -2.90 1.15
CA THR A 284 17.67 -1.63 1.00
C THR A 284 18.97 -1.65 1.78
N THR A 285 18.93 -2.08 3.05
CA THR A 285 20.12 -2.27 3.90
C THR A 285 21.17 -3.14 3.20
N ALA A 286 20.75 -4.29 2.65
CA ALA A 286 21.64 -5.23 1.98
C ALA A 286 22.28 -4.64 0.70
N ALA A 287 21.50 -3.87 -0.08
CA ALA A 287 22.01 -3.20 -1.27
C ALA A 287 23.06 -2.14 -0.92
N LEU A 288 22.79 -1.30 0.08
CA LEU A 288 23.70 -0.27 0.57
C LEU A 288 25.01 -0.88 1.12
N ALA A 289 24.91 -1.95 1.92
CA ALA A 289 26.08 -2.62 2.48
C ALA A 289 26.95 -3.27 1.38
N ARG A 290 26.34 -3.87 0.34
CA ARG A 290 27.09 -4.39 -0.82
C ARG A 290 27.76 -3.28 -1.62
N ALA A 291 27.19 -2.08 -1.65
CA ALA A 291 27.78 -0.90 -2.27
C ALA A 291 28.86 -0.23 -1.40
N GLY A 292 29.25 -0.83 -0.28
CA GLY A 292 30.35 -0.38 0.57
C GLY A 292 29.97 0.70 1.60
N ALA A 293 28.68 0.91 1.87
CA ALA A 293 28.22 1.80 2.93
C ALA A 293 28.37 1.15 4.33
N SER A 294 28.63 1.98 5.34
CA SER A 294 28.46 1.60 6.76
C SER A 294 27.02 1.84 7.17
N VAL A 295 26.18 0.79 7.16
CA VAL A 295 24.74 0.91 7.33
C VAL A 295 24.32 0.66 8.77
N GLU A 296 23.51 1.56 9.34
CA GLU A 296 22.70 1.32 10.51
C GLU A 296 21.22 1.30 10.11
N SER A 297 20.56 0.14 10.27
CA SER A 297 19.16 -0.02 9.92
C SER A 297 18.26 -0.18 11.15
N VAL A 298 17.04 0.31 11.07
CA VAL A 298 16.06 0.24 12.17
C VAL A 298 14.75 -0.33 11.65
N GLU A 299 14.26 -1.37 12.33
CA GLU A 299 12.95 -1.99 12.05
C GLU A 299 12.30 -2.44 13.36
N SER A 300 11.01 -2.19 13.48
CA SER A 300 10.23 -2.51 14.68
C SER A 300 9.84 -4.00 14.79
N ASP A 301 9.65 -4.68 13.65
CA ASP A 301 9.34 -6.09 13.63
C ASP A 301 10.61 -6.94 13.80
N ARG A 302 10.76 -7.54 14.99
CA ARG A 302 11.89 -8.40 15.34
C ARG A 302 12.08 -9.59 14.40
N ARG A 303 11.00 -10.09 13.76
CA ARG A 303 11.09 -11.22 12.81
C ARG A 303 11.72 -10.76 11.51
N ALA A 304 11.37 -9.54 11.05
CA ALA A 304 12.01 -8.94 9.89
C ALA A 304 13.50 -8.70 10.12
N VAL A 305 13.86 -8.20 11.29
CA VAL A 305 15.28 -8.02 11.66
C VAL A 305 16.01 -9.35 11.63
N ALA A 306 15.47 -10.40 12.25
CA ALA A 306 16.07 -11.74 12.26
C ALA A 306 16.20 -12.33 10.84
N GLU A 307 15.20 -12.14 9.97
CA GLU A 307 15.26 -12.53 8.55
C GLU A 307 16.34 -11.75 7.81
N ALA A 308 16.43 -10.44 8.02
CA ALA A 308 17.48 -9.60 7.44
C ALA A 308 18.89 -10.00 7.89
N GLU A 309 19.06 -10.42 9.15
CA GLU A 309 20.33 -10.90 9.71
C GLU A 309 20.75 -12.23 9.08
N SER A 310 19.81 -13.15 8.88
CA SER A 310 20.09 -14.48 8.33
C SER A 310 20.46 -14.47 6.85
N ARG A 311 20.02 -13.50 6.09
CA ARG A 311 20.14 -13.46 4.61
C ARG A 311 21.03 -12.34 4.08
N GLY A 312 21.29 -11.31 4.89
CA GLY A 312 21.96 -10.11 4.43
C GLY A 312 23.44 -10.02 4.77
N PRO A 313 24.17 -9.13 4.08
CA PRO A 313 25.54 -8.78 4.44
C PRO A 313 25.60 -8.16 5.83
N ALA A 314 26.82 -8.08 6.40
CA ALA A 314 27.05 -7.44 7.68
C ALA A 314 26.58 -5.97 7.66
N ALA A 315 25.66 -5.64 8.54
CA ALA A 315 25.17 -4.30 8.81
C ALA A 315 24.74 -4.23 10.28
N ARG A 316 24.76 -3.06 10.88
CA ARG A 316 24.27 -2.90 12.23
C ARG A 316 22.75 -2.73 12.21
N ARG A 317 22.02 -3.71 12.77
CA ARG A 317 20.55 -3.73 12.76
C ARG A 317 20.01 -3.51 14.16
N HIS A 318 19.01 -2.64 14.28
CA HIS A 318 18.36 -2.30 15.53
C HIS A 318 16.89 -2.75 15.45
N ALA A 319 16.48 -3.63 16.36
CA ALA A 319 15.12 -4.10 16.50
C ALA A 319 14.36 -3.18 17.48
N GLY A 320 13.59 -2.22 16.95
CA GLY A 320 12.84 -1.24 17.76
C GLY A 320 12.16 -0.19 16.90
N ARG A 321 11.37 0.66 17.55
CA ARG A 321 10.80 1.83 16.88
C ARG A 321 11.92 2.83 16.61
N VAL A 322 11.88 3.50 15.47
CA VAL A 322 12.93 4.42 15.05
C VAL A 322 13.16 5.51 16.11
N GLU A 323 12.07 6.13 16.59
CA GLU A 323 12.10 7.20 17.57
C GLU A 323 12.71 6.81 18.93
N ASP A 324 12.74 5.52 19.26
CA ASP A 324 13.24 5.03 20.54
C ASP A 324 14.74 4.69 20.48
N VAL A 325 15.27 4.35 19.28
CA VAL A 325 16.68 3.96 19.11
C VAL A 325 17.58 5.07 18.54
N LEU A 326 17.03 6.23 18.17
CA LEU A 326 17.79 7.33 17.54
C LEU A 326 19.08 7.73 18.28
N ARG A 327 19.08 7.65 19.62
CA ARG A 327 20.23 8.03 20.46
C ARG A 327 21.38 7.02 20.42
N GLU A 328 21.10 5.81 19.97
CA GLU A 328 22.09 4.72 19.87
C GLU A 328 22.80 4.73 18.50
N LEU A 329 22.22 5.44 17.52
CA LEU A 329 22.74 5.50 16.16
C LEU A 329 23.87 6.54 16.06
N LYS A 330 24.91 6.20 15.31
CA LYS A 330 25.95 7.18 14.94
C LYS A 330 25.40 8.15 13.91
N ALA A 331 25.73 9.44 14.04
CA ALA A 331 25.26 10.47 13.09
C ALA A 331 25.52 10.04 11.63
N PRO A 332 24.49 10.10 10.75
CA PRO A 332 24.58 9.65 9.37
C PRO A 332 25.12 10.75 8.46
N ASP A 333 25.76 10.34 7.37
CA ASP A 333 26.05 11.22 6.23
C ASP A 333 24.84 11.28 5.27
N LEU A 334 24.16 10.15 5.11
CA LEU A 334 23.02 9.95 4.21
C LEU A 334 21.90 9.20 4.95
N VAL A 335 20.66 9.43 4.56
CA VAL A 335 19.50 8.73 5.13
C VAL A 335 18.56 8.27 4.03
N ILE A 336 18.07 7.04 4.13
CA ILE A 336 16.89 6.58 3.41
C ILE A 336 15.82 6.21 4.42
N THR A 337 14.57 6.57 4.16
CA THR A 337 13.45 6.31 5.07
C THR A 337 12.21 5.90 4.29
N ASN A 338 11.53 4.85 4.75
CA ASN A 338 10.28 4.36 4.17
C ASN A 338 9.25 4.09 5.28
N PRO A 339 8.74 5.14 5.92
CA PRO A 339 7.85 5.00 7.08
C PRO A 339 6.48 4.43 6.68
N PRO A 340 5.70 3.93 7.67
CA PRO A 340 4.32 3.49 7.45
C PRO A 340 3.42 4.64 6.98
N ARG A 341 2.17 4.32 6.59
CA ARG A 341 1.17 5.32 6.14
C ARG A 341 0.95 6.50 7.10
N THR A 342 1.23 6.31 8.36
CA THR A 342 1.16 7.37 9.37
C THR A 342 2.32 8.37 9.29
N GLY A 343 3.34 8.10 8.46
CA GLY A 343 4.55 8.90 8.35
C GLY A 343 5.52 8.70 9.51
N MET A 344 6.53 9.58 9.63
CA MET A 344 7.50 9.59 10.71
C MET A 344 6.91 10.13 12.01
N ASP A 345 7.38 9.62 13.15
CA ASP A 345 7.19 10.29 14.43
C ASP A 345 7.89 11.67 14.42
N ALA A 346 7.34 12.64 15.14
CA ALA A 346 7.91 14.00 15.21
C ALA A 346 9.37 13.99 15.68
N ARG A 347 9.70 13.13 16.65
CA ARG A 347 11.07 12.99 17.19
C ARG A 347 12.07 12.56 16.10
N VAL A 348 11.64 11.77 15.13
CA VAL A 348 12.48 11.36 13.97
C VAL A 348 12.76 12.55 13.07
N SER A 349 11.71 13.30 12.69
CA SER A 349 11.85 14.50 11.88
C SER A 349 12.75 15.56 12.58
N GLU A 350 12.57 15.78 13.87
CA GLU A 350 13.38 16.70 14.68
C GLU A 350 14.85 16.24 14.76
N ALA A 351 15.10 14.95 14.89
CA ALA A 351 16.46 14.42 14.90
C ALA A 351 17.14 14.60 13.53
N LEU A 352 16.44 14.34 12.41
CA LEU A 352 16.95 14.56 11.07
C LEU A 352 17.23 16.03 10.79
N GLU A 353 16.33 16.92 11.21
CA GLU A 353 16.53 18.38 11.11
C GLU A 353 17.78 18.85 11.86
N ARG A 354 17.99 18.36 13.08
CA ARG A 354 19.16 18.71 13.91
C ARG A 354 20.46 18.12 13.38
N LEU A 355 20.45 16.83 12.95
CA LEU A 355 21.64 16.15 12.46
C LEU A 355 22.04 16.62 11.06
N ALA A 356 21.07 17.09 10.31
CA ALA A 356 21.22 17.68 8.98
C ALA A 356 22.12 16.83 8.04
N PRO A 357 21.75 15.54 7.76
CA PRO A 357 22.50 14.74 6.81
C PRO A 357 22.58 15.45 5.47
N GLU A 358 23.62 15.16 4.70
CA GLU A 358 23.84 15.76 3.38
C GLU A 358 22.66 15.53 2.45
N ARG A 359 22.12 14.29 2.49
CA ARG A 359 20.97 13.89 1.66
C ARG A 359 20.05 12.95 2.43
N LEU A 360 18.75 13.17 2.26
CA LEU A 360 17.69 12.33 2.79
C LEU A 360 16.77 11.91 1.65
N VAL A 361 16.62 10.60 1.41
CA VAL A 361 15.66 10.03 0.48
C VAL A 361 14.46 9.51 1.25
N TYR A 362 13.27 10.07 0.98
CA TYR A 362 12.01 9.70 1.63
C TYR A 362 11.12 8.96 0.63
N VAL A 363 10.79 7.71 0.94
CA VAL A 363 9.80 6.91 0.21
C VAL A 363 8.46 6.97 0.95
N SER A 364 7.36 7.25 0.26
CA SER A 364 6.04 7.41 0.89
C SER A 364 4.91 6.91 0.01
N CYS A 365 3.96 6.20 0.62
CA CYS A 365 2.71 5.79 -0.03
C CYS A 365 1.53 6.73 0.27
N ASP A 366 1.74 7.82 1.03
CA ASP A 366 0.69 8.79 1.39
C ASP A 366 1.19 10.23 1.24
N PRO A 367 0.69 11.00 0.24
CA PRO A 367 1.13 12.35 -0.01
C PRO A 367 0.87 13.35 1.14
N ALA A 368 -0.19 13.12 1.94
CA ALA A 368 -0.54 14.04 3.01
C ALA A 368 0.41 13.90 4.21
N THR A 369 0.72 12.66 4.59
CA THR A 369 1.69 12.40 5.66
C THR A 369 3.11 12.76 5.23
N LEU A 370 3.49 12.51 3.99
CA LEU A 370 4.74 12.99 3.39
C LEU A 370 4.85 14.51 3.53
N ALA A 371 3.86 15.25 3.06
CA ALA A 371 3.88 16.71 3.10
C ALA A 371 3.93 17.26 4.53
N ARG A 372 3.22 16.63 5.48
CA ARG A 372 3.30 16.97 6.90
C ARG A 372 4.73 16.82 7.44
N ASP A 373 5.39 15.69 7.11
CA ASP A 373 6.73 15.39 7.60
C ASP A 373 7.77 16.31 6.97
N LEU A 374 7.65 16.63 5.68
CA LEU A 374 8.51 17.61 5.02
C LEU A 374 8.33 19.03 5.57
N GLY A 375 7.15 19.37 6.08
CA GLY A 375 6.90 20.62 6.79
C GLY A 375 7.71 20.76 8.09
N ARG A 376 8.20 19.63 8.65
CA ARG A 376 9.05 19.57 9.84
C ARG A 376 10.55 19.58 9.52
N LEU A 377 10.91 19.68 8.25
CA LEU A 377 12.29 19.66 7.74
C LEU A 377 12.61 20.95 6.96
N PRO A 378 12.48 22.14 7.60
CA PRO A 378 12.64 23.43 6.91
C PRO A 378 14.06 23.67 6.39
N SER A 379 15.11 23.09 7.01
CA SER A 379 16.50 23.21 6.55
C SER A 379 16.82 22.40 5.29
N PHE A 380 15.85 21.61 4.81
CA PHE A 380 16.04 20.82 3.59
C PHE A 380 15.26 21.44 2.43
N ARG A 381 15.90 21.51 1.27
CA ARG A 381 15.23 21.78 -0.01
C ARG A 381 14.85 20.46 -0.70
N ILE A 382 13.80 20.49 -1.47
CA ILE A 382 13.45 19.37 -2.35
C ILE A 382 14.35 19.46 -3.59
N ALA A 383 15.17 18.44 -3.82
CA ALA A 383 16.00 18.31 -5.01
C ALA A 383 15.27 17.56 -6.13
N GLU A 384 14.51 16.53 -5.79
CA GLU A 384 13.71 15.76 -6.74
C GLU A 384 12.42 15.24 -6.08
N VAL A 385 11.36 15.14 -6.87
CA VAL A 385 10.13 14.38 -6.52
C VAL A 385 9.81 13.49 -7.70
N ARG A 386 9.59 12.20 -7.43
CA ARG A 386 9.16 11.22 -8.44
C ARG A 386 8.03 10.35 -7.91
N ALA A 387 6.94 10.27 -8.66
CA ALA A 387 5.82 9.41 -8.35
C ALA A 387 5.93 8.06 -9.09
N PHE A 388 5.34 7.01 -8.51
CA PHE A 388 5.33 5.67 -9.09
C PHE A 388 3.91 5.09 -9.05
N ASP A 389 3.50 4.48 -10.15
CA ASP A 389 2.22 3.80 -10.29
C ASP A 389 2.26 2.42 -9.65
N LEU A 390 2.52 2.37 -8.33
CA LEU A 390 2.65 1.11 -7.58
C LEU A 390 1.30 0.42 -7.39
N PHE A 391 0.20 1.19 -7.42
CA PHE A 391 -1.16 0.69 -7.15
C PHE A 391 -2.15 1.10 -8.25
N PRO A 392 -1.98 0.63 -9.50
CA PRO A 392 -2.94 0.90 -10.57
C PRO A 392 -4.38 0.61 -10.15
N GLN A 393 -5.34 1.32 -10.72
CA GLN A 393 -6.77 1.24 -10.41
C GLN A 393 -7.18 1.79 -9.03
N THR A 394 -6.22 2.25 -8.23
CA THR A 394 -6.48 2.85 -6.92
C THR A 394 -6.04 4.32 -6.86
N ALA A 395 -6.49 5.03 -5.84
CA ALA A 395 -6.08 6.41 -5.59
C ALA A 395 -4.70 6.52 -4.89
N HIS A 396 -4.07 5.41 -4.55
CA HIS A 396 -2.76 5.40 -3.91
C HIS A 396 -1.65 5.69 -4.92
N VAL A 397 -0.62 6.39 -4.45
CA VAL A 397 0.59 6.70 -5.21
C VAL A 397 1.80 6.52 -4.31
N GLU A 398 2.83 5.87 -4.83
CA GLU A 398 4.13 5.81 -4.18
C GLU A 398 4.98 6.99 -4.65
N THR A 399 5.71 7.61 -3.74
CA THR A 399 6.48 8.82 -4.03
C THR A 399 7.87 8.70 -3.43
N VAL A 400 8.89 9.02 -4.21
CA VAL A 400 10.26 9.21 -3.72
C VAL A 400 10.58 10.69 -3.76
N VAL A 401 11.01 11.23 -2.63
CA VAL A 401 11.46 12.62 -2.51
C VAL A 401 12.91 12.63 -2.08
N VAL A 402 13.72 13.36 -2.83
CA VAL A 402 15.12 13.61 -2.51
C VAL A 402 15.21 14.98 -1.85
N LEU A 403 15.74 15.00 -0.66
CA LEU A 403 15.95 16.20 0.14
C LEU A 403 17.45 16.43 0.30
N GLU A 404 17.88 17.65 0.10
CA GLU A 404 19.26 18.11 0.31
C GLU A 404 19.25 19.29 1.28
N ARG A 405 20.31 19.40 2.06
CA ARG A 405 20.47 20.54 2.95
C ARG A 405 20.46 21.83 2.15
N ALA A 406 19.66 22.80 2.56
CA ALA A 406 19.74 24.15 2.01
C ALA A 406 21.07 24.77 2.40
N SER A 407 21.79 25.32 1.41
CA SER A 407 23.07 26.04 1.60
C SER A 407 22.86 27.36 2.34
#